data_9a0d130837cc7dbee65baaca508f67b2
#
_entry.id   9a0d130837cc7dbee65baaca508f67b2
#
_cell.length_a   1.000
_cell.length_b   1.000
_cell.length_c   1.000
_cell.angle_alpha   90.00
_cell.angle_beta   90.00
_cell.angle_gamma   90.00
#
_symmetry.space_group_name_H-M   'P 1'
#
loop_
_entity.id
_entity.type
_entity.pdbx_description
1 polymer ?
#
loop_
_entity_poly.entity_id
_entity_poly.type
_entity_poly.pdbx_seq_one_letter_code
_entity_poly.pdbx_strand_id
1 'polypeptide(L)'
;MDHDQNLLVHAEMLALLEGIPSSLVEKHPLQFLMHLDQIRQKAAQHHLSALHDLSCAFESALQQALQSGTGVIVADSYLNAMHDALACGPVDSGVAETLMANVALRLGGQP
;
A
#
# COMPACT_ATOMS: atom_id res chain seq x y z
N MET A 1 -12.67 22.77 -5.50
CA MET A 1 -11.41 23.21 -5.01
C MET A 1 -10.66 22.08 -4.41
N ASP A 2 -9.96 22.31 -3.31
CA ASP A 2 -9.12 21.27 -2.74
C ASP A 2 -9.90 20.04 -2.31
N HIS A 3 -11.12 20.25 -1.81
CA HIS A 3 -11.94 19.14 -1.37
C HIS A 3 -12.34 18.22 -2.53
N ASP A 4 -12.71 18.79 -3.65
CA ASP A 4 -13.08 18.02 -4.84
C ASP A 4 -11.88 17.30 -5.41
N GLN A 5 -10.72 17.93 -5.42
CA GLN A 5 -9.49 17.30 -5.87
C GLN A 5 -9.10 16.13 -4.98
N ASN A 6 -9.28 16.28 -3.66
CA ASN A 6 -8.98 15.19 -2.74
C ASN A 6 -9.87 13.99 -2.99
N LEU A 7 -11.15 14.20 -3.24
CA LEU A 7 -12.08 13.12 -3.55
C LEU A 7 -11.68 12.41 -4.84
N LEU A 8 -11.28 13.17 -5.86
CA LEU A 8 -10.86 12.62 -7.13
C LEU A 8 -9.58 11.79 -6.98
N VAL A 9 -8.61 12.31 -6.23
CA VAL A 9 -7.36 11.60 -5.98
C VAL A 9 -7.63 10.31 -5.22
N HIS A 10 -8.50 10.35 -4.20
CA HIS A 10 -8.86 9.16 -3.44
C HIS A 10 -9.49 8.10 -4.34
N ALA A 11 -10.39 8.52 -5.23
CA ALA A 11 -11.02 7.60 -6.16
C ALA A 11 -10.00 6.96 -7.10
N GLU A 12 -9.05 7.76 -7.60
CA GLU A 12 -7.98 7.24 -8.45
C GLU A 12 -7.12 6.22 -7.71
N MET A 13 -6.74 6.54 -6.47
CA MET A 13 -5.89 5.65 -5.68
C MET A 13 -6.61 4.35 -5.36
N LEU A 14 -7.89 4.42 -5.01
CA LEU A 14 -8.69 3.22 -4.78
C LEU A 14 -8.76 2.35 -6.02
N ALA A 15 -8.97 2.96 -7.18
CA ALA A 15 -9.02 2.23 -8.44
C ALA A 15 -7.70 1.51 -8.71
N LEU A 16 -6.58 2.18 -8.45
CA LEU A 16 -5.27 1.57 -8.63
C LEU A 16 -5.07 0.39 -7.69
N LEU A 17 -5.48 0.54 -6.42
CA LEU A 17 -5.36 -0.55 -5.45
C LEU A 17 -6.23 -1.75 -5.83
N GLU A 18 -7.44 -1.49 -6.29
CA GLU A 18 -8.35 -2.55 -6.70
C GLU A 18 -7.89 -3.26 -7.95
N GLY A 19 -7.07 -2.60 -8.76
CA GLY A 19 -6.51 -3.19 -9.96
C GLY A 19 -5.32 -4.12 -9.74
N ILE A 20 -4.85 -4.24 -8.50
CA ILE A 20 -3.71 -5.11 -8.19
C ILE A 20 -4.07 -6.11 -7.08
N PRO A 21 -4.79 -7.18 -7.44
CA PRO A 21 -5.13 -8.21 -6.45
C PRO A 21 -3.87 -8.93 -5.96
N SER A 22 -3.91 -9.41 -4.72
CA SER A 22 -2.76 -10.08 -4.14
C SER A 22 -2.32 -11.32 -4.93
N SER A 23 -3.27 -11.96 -5.62
CA SER A 23 -2.96 -13.13 -6.45
C SER A 23 -2.01 -12.79 -7.60
N LEU A 24 -1.95 -11.53 -8.03
CA LEU A 24 -1.05 -11.11 -9.10
C LEU A 24 0.41 -11.27 -8.68
N VAL A 25 0.68 -11.22 -7.39
CA VAL A 25 2.04 -11.39 -6.86
C VAL A 25 2.62 -12.75 -7.27
N GLU A 26 1.81 -13.80 -7.26
CA GLU A 26 2.27 -15.13 -7.66
C GLU A 26 2.42 -15.25 -9.16
N LYS A 27 1.48 -14.70 -9.91
CA LYS A 27 1.43 -14.88 -11.36
C LYS A 27 2.38 -13.95 -12.09
N HIS A 28 2.42 -12.69 -11.67
CA HIS A 28 3.20 -11.66 -12.34
C HIS A 28 3.81 -10.70 -11.33
N PRO A 29 4.83 -11.15 -10.58
CA PRO A 29 5.38 -10.32 -9.50
C PRO A 29 5.97 -9.00 -9.98
N LEU A 30 6.63 -8.99 -11.13
CA LEU A 30 7.20 -7.74 -11.66
C LEU A 30 6.11 -6.75 -12.04
N GLN A 31 5.03 -7.24 -12.63
CA GLN A 31 3.89 -6.40 -12.98
C GLN A 31 3.26 -5.81 -11.73
N PHE A 32 3.13 -6.61 -10.69
CA PHE A 32 2.62 -6.12 -9.41
C PHE A 32 3.49 -4.99 -8.86
N LEU A 33 4.80 -5.18 -8.88
CA LEU A 33 5.74 -4.16 -8.40
C LEU A 33 5.66 -2.88 -9.23
N MET A 34 5.46 -3.00 -10.55
CA MET A 34 5.29 -1.82 -11.41
C MET A 34 4.04 -1.03 -11.04
N HIS A 35 2.94 -1.72 -10.79
CA HIS A 35 1.71 -1.06 -10.36
C HIS A 35 1.88 -0.41 -9.00
N LEU A 36 2.55 -1.09 -8.08
CA LEU A 36 2.81 -0.54 -6.76
C LEU A 36 3.68 0.72 -6.85
N ASP A 37 4.65 0.72 -7.74
CA ASP A 37 5.49 1.89 -7.97
C ASP A 37 4.65 3.08 -8.48
N GLN A 38 3.67 2.83 -9.35
CA GLN A 38 2.76 3.87 -9.81
C GLN A 38 1.97 4.48 -8.65
N ILE A 39 1.48 3.63 -7.74
CA ILE A 39 0.76 4.09 -6.57
C ILE A 39 1.67 4.96 -5.71
N ARG A 40 2.89 4.52 -5.49
CA ARG A 40 3.87 5.28 -4.71
C ARG A 40 4.13 6.65 -5.32
N GLN A 41 4.34 6.69 -6.62
CA GLN A 41 4.62 7.95 -7.33
C GLN A 41 3.42 8.91 -7.25
N LYS A 42 2.22 8.40 -7.44
CA LYS A 42 1.02 9.23 -7.34
C LYS A 42 0.82 9.74 -5.93
N ALA A 43 1.07 8.90 -4.93
CA ALA A 43 0.98 9.33 -3.54
C ALA A 43 1.95 10.47 -3.26
N ALA A 44 3.16 10.40 -3.79
CA ALA A 44 4.14 11.46 -3.64
C ALA A 44 3.68 12.75 -4.33
N GLN A 45 3.12 12.63 -5.53
CA GLN A 45 2.65 13.80 -6.28
C GLN A 45 1.53 14.55 -5.56
N HIS A 46 0.67 13.82 -4.86
CA HIS A 46 -0.48 14.41 -4.19
C HIS A 46 -0.27 14.57 -2.69
N HIS A 47 0.97 14.44 -2.23
CA HIS A 47 1.34 14.63 -0.82
C HIS A 47 0.58 13.72 0.14
N LEU A 48 0.29 12.50 -0.28
CA LEU A 48 -0.34 11.50 0.55
C LEU A 48 0.75 10.72 1.30
N SER A 49 1.29 11.34 2.35
CA SER A 49 2.50 10.81 3.00
C SER A 49 2.29 9.42 3.60
N ALA A 50 1.13 9.18 4.22
CA ALA A 50 0.85 7.86 4.80
C ALA A 50 0.86 6.78 3.72
N LEU A 51 0.20 7.04 2.60
CA LEU A 51 0.13 6.08 1.51
C LEU A 51 1.50 5.90 0.86
N HIS A 52 2.25 6.97 0.71
CA HIS A 52 3.60 6.90 0.18
C HIS A 52 4.50 6.03 1.06
N ASP A 53 4.46 6.26 2.38
CA ASP A 53 5.28 5.51 3.31
C ASP A 53 4.90 4.03 3.33
N LEU A 54 3.60 3.74 3.29
CA LEU A 54 3.13 2.36 3.21
C LEU A 54 3.59 1.70 1.92
N SER A 55 3.55 2.42 0.80
CA SER A 55 4.00 1.89 -0.48
C SER A 55 5.48 1.56 -0.48
N CYS A 56 6.29 2.43 0.11
CA CYS A 56 7.73 2.19 0.22
C CYS A 56 8.03 0.97 1.07
N ALA A 57 7.37 0.86 2.23
CA ALA A 57 7.54 -0.29 3.11
C ALA A 57 7.06 -1.57 2.43
N PHE A 58 5.97 -1.49 1.68
CA PHE A 58 5.41 -2.61 0.95
C PHE A 58 6.41 -3.12 -0.09
N GLU A 59 6.98 -2.21 -0.88
CA GLU A 59 7.95 -2.62 -1.91
C GLU A 59 9.12 -3.39 -1.30
N SER A 60 9.66 -2.89 -0.19
CA SER A 60 10.77 -3.55 0.49
C SER A 60 10.36 -4.91 1.05
N ALA A 61 9.23 -4.95 1.72
CA ALA A 61 8.74 -6.20 2.32
C ALA A 61 8.42 -7.23 1.25
N LEU A 62 7.84 -6.79 0.13
CA LEU A 62 7.47 -7.71 -0.94
C LEU A 62 8.68 -8.33 -1.61
N GLN A 63 9.73 -7.55 -1.82
CA GLN A 63 10.95 -8.08 -2.42
C GLN A 63 11.53 -9.21 -1.58
N GLN A 64 11.52 -9.06 -0.26
CA GLN A 64 11.97 -10.12 0.64
C GLN A 64 10.99 -11.29 0.64
N ALA A 65 9.71 -11.01 0.65
CA ALA A 65 8.68 -12.04 0.70
C ALA A 65 8.66 -12.90 -0.54
N LEU A 66 8.99 -12.34 -1.70
CA LEU A 66 9.07 -13.11 -2.94
C LEU A 66 10.13 -14.19 -2.86
N GLN A 67 11.22 -13.92 -2.16
CA GLN A 67 12.29 -14.90 -1.97
C GLN A 67 11.90 -16.02 -1.02
N SER A 68 11.04 -15.72 -0.05
CA SER A 68 10.61 -16.68 0.95
C SER A 68 9.27 -17.35 0.65
N GLY A 69 8.61 -16.95 -0.43
CA GLY A 69 7.34 -17.55 -0.83
C GLY A 69 6.13 -17.03 -0.07
N THR A 70 6.27 -15.90 0.63
CA THR A 70 5.17 -15.31 1.41
C THR A 70 4.61 -14.04 0.79
N GLY A 71 4.82 -13.86 -0.51
CA GLY A 71 4.44 -12.62 -1.18
C GLY A 71 2.95 -12.30 -1.11
N VAL A 72 2.09 -13.30 -1.26
CA VAL A 72 0.64 -13.09 -1.22
C VAL A 72 0.19 -12.60 0.15
N ILE A 73 0.73 -13.20 1.21
CA ILE A 73 0.37 -12.82 2.58
C ILE A 73 0.78 -11.38 2.86
N VAL A 74 1.99 -11.02 2.45
CA VAL A 74 2.50 -9.66 2.60
C VAL A 74 1.64 -8.69 1.81
N ALA A 75 1.32 -9.04 0.55
CA ALA A 75 0.50 -8.18 -0.30
C ALA A 75 -0.88 -7.94 0.30
N ASP A 76 -1.53 -8.98 0.78
CA ASP A 76 -2.85 -8.83 1.41
C ASP A 76 -2.80 -7.86 2.58
N SER A 77 -1.80 -8.02 3.45
CA SER A 77 -1.70 -7.20 4.65
C SER A 77 -1.46 -5.73 4.31
N TYR A 78 -0.56 -5.46 3.37
CA TYR A 78 -0.26 -4.08 2.98
C TYR A 78 -1.39 -3.44 2.18
N LEU A 79 -2.03 -4.20 1.30
CA LEU A 79 -3.18 -3.67 0.53
C LEU A 79 -4.31 -3.28 1.47
N ASN A 80 -4.58 -4.10 2.49
CA ASN A 80 -5.59 -3.75 3.50
C ASN A 80 -5.21 -2.49 4.26
N ALA A 81 -3.96 -2.35 4.64
CA ALA A 81 -3.49 -1.15 5.33
C ALA A 81 -3.62 0.09 4.45
N MET A 82 -3.32 -0.04 3.16
CA MET A 82 -3.44 1.08 2.23
C MET A 82 -4.89 1.47 2.00
N HIS A 83 -5.80 0.49 1.92
CA HIS A 83 -7.24 0.77 1.86
C HIS A 83 -7.70 1.51 3.10
N ASP A 84 -7.23 1.08 4.27
CA ASP A 84 -7.57 1.74 5.53
C ASP A 84 -7.07 3.18 5.55
N ALA A 85 -5.86 3.41 5.06
CA ALA A 85 -5.28 4.75 5.01
C ALA A 85 -6.12 5.67 4.13
N LEU A 86 -6.60 5.16 3.00
CA LEU A 86 -7.47 5.95 2.11
C LEU A 86 -8.84 6.19 2.72
N ALA A 87 -9.39 5.19 3.41
CA ALA A 87 -10.71 5.31 4.03
C ALA A 87 -10.72 6.33 5.16
N CYS A 88 -9.58 6.48 5.87
CA CYS A 88 -9.48 7.46 6.95
C CYS A 88 -9.31 8.89 6.45
N GLY A 89 -9.11 9.08 5.15
CA GLY A 89 -8.88 10.40 4.58
C GLY A 89 -7.45 10.87 4.81
N PRO A 90 -7.22 12.18 4.83
CA PRO A 90 -5.87 12.70 5.05
C PRO A 90 -5.36 12.26 6.42
N VAL A 91 -4.24 11.55 6.42
CA VAL A 91 -3.65 11.00 7.66
C VAL A 91 -2.21 11.46 7.78
N ASP A 92 -1.76 11.64 9.00
CA ASP A 92 -0.38 12.05 9.25
C ASP A 92 0.53 10.84 9.40
N SER A 93 1.82 11.11 9.64
CA SER A 93 2.83 10.07 9.75
C SER A 93 2.57 9.12 10.92
N GLY A 94 1.97 9.64 12.00
CA GLY A 94 1.64 8.80 13.15
C GLY A 94 0.65 7.70 12.81
N VAL A 95 -0.34 8.03 11.97
CA VAL A 95 -1.31 7.04 11.51
C VAL A 95 -0.61 6.00 10.63
N ALA A 96 0.28 6.44 9.74
CA ALA A 96 1.02 5.51 8.89
C ALA A 96 1.85 4.53 9.72
N GLU A 97 2.52 5.02 10.75
CA GLU A 97 3.29 4.17 11.66
C GLU A 97 2.41 3.13 12.35
N THR A 98 1.23 3.54 12.80
CA THR A 98 0.27 2.64 13.44
C THR A 98 -0.18 1.55 12.46
N LEU A 99 -0.49 1.93 11.23
CA LEU A 99 -0.92 0.97 10.22
C LEU A 99 0.19 -0.02 9.88
N MET A 100 1.43 0.45 9.79
CA MET A 100 2.57 -0.43 9.52
C MET A 100 2.82 -1.38 10.68
N ALA A 101 2.64 -0.93 11.92
CA ALA A 101 2.75 -1.80 13.09
C ALA A 101 1.69 -2.90 13.06
N ASN A 102 0.46 -2.56 12.68
CA ASN A 102 -0.60 -3.53 12.54
C ASN A 102 -0.28 -4.57 11.47
N VAL A 103 0.30 -4.14 10.36
CA VAL A 103 0.73 -5.07 9.31
C VAL A 103 1.77 -6.03 9.86
N ALA A 104 2.75 -5.53 10.60
CA ALA A 104 3.79 -6.37 11.17
C ALA A 104 3.20 -7.43 12.11
N LEU A 105 2.20 -7.05 12.90
CA LEU A 105 1.53 -8.00 13.79
C LEU A 105 0.78 -9.07 13.01
N ARG A 106 0.08 -8.68 11.95
CA ARG A 106 -0.66 -9.62 11.10
C ARG A 106 0.26 -10.61 10.41
N LEU A 107 1.46 -10.18 10.07
CA LEU A 107 2.43 -11.04 9.40
C LEU A 107 3.16 -11.94 10.35
N GLY A 108 2.72 -12.01 11.60
CA GLY A 108 3.34 -12.86 12.59
C GLY A 108 4.62 -12.28 13.13
N GLY A 109 4.75 -10.97 13.10
CA GLY A 109 5.90 -10.28 13.65
C GLY A 109 5.95 -10.50 15.15
N GLN A 110 6.62 -11.54 15.54
CA GLN A 110 6.73 -11.83 16.94
C GLN A 110 7.82 -10.98 17.55
N PRO A 111 7.55 -10.47 18.71
CA PRO A 111 8.60 -9.79 19.42
C PRO A 111 9.74 -10.73 19.74
#